data_ab73fdd31c88cfcf3a6ce22b232593b1
#
_entry.id   ab73fdd31c88cfcf3a6ce22b232593b1
#
_cell.length_a   1.000
_cell.length_b   1.000
_cell.length_c   1.000
_cell.angle_alpha   90.00
_cell.angle_beta   90.00
_cell.angle_gamma   90.00
#
_symmetry.space_group_name_H-M   'P 1'
#
loop_
_entity.id
_entity.type
_entity.pdbx_description
1 polymer ?
#
loop_
_entity_poly.entity_id
_entity_poly.type
_entity_poly.pdbx_seq_one_letter_code
_entity_poly.pdbx_strand_id
1 'polypeptide(L)'
;MFRWRRLRTAQRAKTDAVDAGAILDLLERMPFTAWQPPAPEILELQAINRRIDQLHCELTREKNRRHAAEFAEASGDAIAHDIEVNIHQLERRLERCSCRVCYSCMTHPRWPRSSPTWSRPKASAVSAMPLAEILVLPDDLAAPQWVAHAGLDPRPYESGTSVHRPRRISKVRNRHLRAALYMPALMAIQHKPHVKAFYNKLIPAGKKPMQAIVALMRKLLHAIWVMRKHDQDFDGNKFFKLAKKTA
;
A
#
# COMPACT_ATOMS: atom_id res chain seq x y z
N MET A 1 -14.76 -4.67 11.76
CA MET A 1 -14.81 -3.35 11.08
C MET A 1 -16.21 -2.80 11.24
N PHE A 2 -16.43 -2.01 12.29
CA PHE A 2 -17.73 -1.46 12.60
C PHE A 2 -18.11 -0.35 11.64
N ARG A 3 -19.32 -0.42 11.09
CA ARG A 3 -19.94 0.59 10.24
C ARG A 3 -20.34 1.78 11.12
N TRP A 4 -19.50 2.76 11.31
CA TRP A 4 -19.80 4.05 11.91
C TRP A 4 -21.09 4.72 11.39
N ARG A 5 -21.60 4.28 10.24
CA ARG A 5 -22.81 4.82 9.62
C ARG A 5 -24.12 4.40 10.25
N ARG A 6 -24.18 3.35 11.11
CA ARG A 6 -25.45 2.86 11.68
C ARG A 6 -25.82 3.48 13.03
N LEU A 7 -24.89 4.14 13.70
CA LEU A 7 -25.17 4.85 14.95
C LEU A 7 -25.64 6.31 14.75
N ARG A 8 -25.73 6.76 13.52
CA ARG A 8 -26.26 8.08 13.19
C ARG A 8 -27.79 8.02 13.12
N THR A 9 -28.46 8.15 14.23
CA THR A 9 -29.77 8.78 14.28
C THR A 9 -29.68 10.13 13.57
N ALA A 10 -30.65 10.42 12.74
CA ALA A 10 -30.91 11.52 11.83
C ALA A 10 -30.39 12.96 12.13
N GLN A 11 -29.41 13.12 13.01
CA GLN A 11 -28.81 14.44 13.31
C GLN A 11 -27.81 14.84 12.21
N ARG A 12 -28.16 15.88 11.46
CA ARG A 12 -27.38 16.43 10.35
C ARG A 12 -26.23 17.34 10.81
N ALA A 13 -26.23 17.79 12.05
CA ALA A 13 -25.21 18.65 12.62
C ALA A 13 -24.04 17.82 13.15
N LYS A 14 -22.84 18.06 12.62
CA LYS A 14 -21.57 17.58 13.18
C LYS A 14 -21.11 18.64 14.19
N THR A 15 -21.27 18.32 15.47
CA THR A 15 -20.64 19.10 16.56
C THR A 15 -19.81 18.14 17.39
N ASP A 16 -18.75 18.63 17.99
CA ASP A 16 -17.87 17.86 18.85
C ASP A 16 -18.62 17.18 19.99
N ALA A 17 -19.65 17.85 20.55
CA ALA A 17 -20.52 17.31 21.58
C ALA A 17 -21.31 16.07 21.11
N VAL A 18 -21.84 16.09 19.87
CA VAL A 18 -22.57 14.94 19.29
C VAL A 18 -21.61 13.78 19.01
N ASP A 19 -20.41 14.09 18.53
CA ASP A 19 -19.39 13.07 18.27
C ASP A 19 -18.87 12.48 19.59
N ALA A 20 -18.70 13.29 20.66
CA ALA A 20 -18.34 12.81 21.98
C ALA A 20 -19.42 11.90 22.60
N GLY A 21 -20.70 12.27 22.49
CA GLY A 21 -21.82 11.44 22.93
C GLY A 21 -21.88 10.11 22.19
N ALA A 22 -21.64 10.10 20.87
CA ALA A 22 -21.60 8.87 20.08
C ALA A 22 -20.41 7.97 20.43
N ILE A 23 -19.27 8.54 20.84
CA ILE A 23 -18.10 7.81 21.32
C ILE A 23 -18.41 7.19 22.68
N LEU A 24 -19.06 7.93 23.60
CA LEU A 24 -19.47 7.44 24.90
C LEU A 24 -20.44 6.25 24.78
N ASP A 25 -21.50 6.41 23.99
CA ASP A 25 -22.45 5.32 23.68
C ASP A 25 -21.75 4.06 23.13
N LEU A 26 -20.72 4.26 22.30
CA LEU A 26 -19.95 3.14 21.75
C LEU A 26 -19.15 2.42 22.84
N LEU A 27 -18.48 3.19 23.72
CA LEU A 27 -17.65 2.65 24.80
C LEU A 27 -18.48 1.89 25.84
N GLU A 28 -19.70 2.35 26.11
CA GLU A 28 -20.62 1.71 27.08
C GLU A 28 -21.20 0.39 26.52
N ARG A 29 -21.49 0.33 25.23
CA ARG A 29 -22.19 -0.80 24.62
C ARG A 29 -21.28 -1.87 24.02
N MET A 30 -20.00 -1.58 23.83
CA MET A 30 -19.09 -2.47 23.13
C MET A 30 -17.84 -2.74 23.95
N PRO A 31 -17.32 -4.00 23.93
CA PRO A 31 -16.05 -4.30 24.54
C PRO A 31 -14.95 -3.46 23.85
N PHE A 32 -14.28 -2.66 24.63
CA PHE A 32 -13.20 -1.78 24.18
C PHE A 32 -11.85 -2.46 24.45
N THR A 33 -11.07 -2.62 23.39
CA THR A 33 -9.66 -2.98 23.52
C THR A 33 -8.82 -1.73 23.31
N ALA A 34 -8.05 -1.35 24.32
CA ALA A 34 -7.16 -0.19 24.22
C ALA A 34 -6.15 -0.40 23.08
N TRP A 35 -6.02 0.61 22.23
CA TRP A 35 -5.00 0.58 21.19
C TRP A 35 -3.61 0.65 21.82
N GLN A 36 -2.76 -0.31 21.47
CA GLN A 36 -1.36 -0.30 21.85
C GLN A 36 -0.53 0.27 20.70
N PRO A 37 0.26 1.31 20.94
CA PRO A 37 1.10 1.88 19.90
C PRO A 37 2.17 0.85 19.48
N PRO A 38 2.49 0.77 18.19
CA PRO A 38 3.65 0.01 17.73
C PRO A 38 4.94 0.53 18.36
N ALA A 39 5.99 -0.29 18.36
CA ALA A 39 7.30 0.12 18.84
C ALA A 39 7.78 1.41 18.13
N PRO A 40 8.48 2.32 18.84
CA PRO A 40 8.91 3.61 18.28
C PRO A 40 9.70 3.46 16.97
N GLU A 41 10.52 2.41 16.85
CA GLU A 41 11.33 2.12 15.67
C GLU A 41 10.46 1.82 14.44
N ILE A 42 9.31 1.17 14.64
CA ILE A 42 8.34 0.89 13.57
C ILE A 42 7.66 2.18 13.11
N LEU A 43 7.31 3.06 14.05
CA LEU A 43 6.71 4.36 13.74
C LEU A 43 7.70 5.26 13.00
N GLU A 44 8.97 5.26 13.41
CA GLU A 44 10.05 5.97 12.71
C GLU A 44 10.21 5.45 11.28
N LEU A 45 10.23 4.13 11.10
CA LEU A 45 10.33 3.49 9.79
C LEU A 45 9.17 3.90 8.89
N GLN A 46 7.95 3.93 9.42
CA GLN A 46 6.77 4.40 8.69
C GLN A 46 6.89 5.88 8.31
N ALA A 47 7.38 6.72 9.24
CA ALA A 47 7.56 8.15 8.97
C ALA A 47 8.59 8.39 7.86
N ILE A 48 9.72 7.67 7.86
CA ILE A 48 10.73 7.74 6.81
C ILE A 48 10.15 7.28 5.47
N ASN A 49 9.36 6.21 5.46
CA ASN A 49 8.70 5.71 4.26
C ASN A 49 7.76 6.77 3.64
N ARG A 50 6.96 7.44 4.46
CA ARG A 50 6.08 8.53 4.02
C ARG A 50 6.86 9.74 3.53
N ARG A 51 8.04 10.00 4.13
CA ARG A 51 8.96 11.05 3.64
C ARG A 51 9.50 10.72 2.25
N ILE A 52 9.78 9.46 1.96
CA ILE A 52 10.18 9.00 0.62
C ILE A 52 9.09 9.33 -0.41
N ASP A 53 7.81 9.03 -0.10
CA ASP A 53 6.69 9.38 -0.97
C ASP A 53 6.62 10.89 -1.26
N GLN A 54 6.84 11.72 -0.25
CA GLN A 54 6.87 13.18 -0.39
C GLN A 54 8.03 13.61 -1.30
N LEU A 55 9.24 13.08 -1.07
CA LEU A 55 10.42 13.40 -1.87
C LEU A 55 10.23 12.99 -3.34
N HIS A 56 9.58 11.86 -3.61
CA HIS A 56 9.23 11.47 -4.98
C HIS A 56 8.27 12.46 -5.65
N CYS A 57 7.27 12.96 -4.91
CA CYS A 57 6.37 13.98 -5.43
C CYS A 57 7.10 15.31 -5.71
N GLU A 58 7.99 15.73 -4.81
CA GLU A 58 8.82 16.93 -4.98
C GLU A 58 9.74 16.79 -6.20
N LEU A 59 10.44 15.65 -6.31
CA LEU A 59 11.30 15.36 -7.46
C LEU A 59 10.56 15.37 -8.79
N THR A 60 9.36 14.79 -8.82
CA THR A 60 8.52 14.79 -10.04
C THR A 60 8.12 16.22 -10.42
N ARG A 61 7.80 17.06 -9.44
CA ARG A 61 7.48 18.48 -9.68
C ARG A 61 8.68 19.24 -10.26
N GLU A 62 9.88 19.05 -9.70
CA GLU A 62 11.09 19.70 -10.22
C GLU A 62 11.44 19.22 -11.64
N LYS A 63 11.32 17.91 -11.92
CA LYS A 63 11.51 17.38 -13.27
C LYS A 63 10.51 17.95 -14.28
N ASN A 64 9.26 18.14 -13.86
CA ASN A 64 8.25 18.81 -14.71
C ASN A 64 8.57 20.29 -14.91
N ARG A 65 9.08 21.01 -13.89
CA ARG A 65 9.54 22.40 -14.02
C ARG A 65 10.72 22.52 -14.98
N ARG A 66 11.68 21.61 -14.86
CA ARG A 66 12.81 21.55 -15.80
C ARG A 66 12.29 21.39 -17.24
N HIS A 67 11.42 20.41 -17.46
CA HIS A 67 10.84 20.21 -18.79
C HIS A 67 10.07 21.44 -19.30
N ALA A 68 9.30 22.12 -18.45
CA ALA A 68 8.62 23.34 -18.82
C ALA A 68 9.58 24.48 -19.15
N ALA A 69 10.70 24.59 -18.41
CA ALA A 69 11.73 25.60 -18.64
C ALA A 69 12.47 25.40 -19.99
N GLU A 70 12.62 24.14 -20.45
CA GLU A 70 13.19 23.83 -21.76
C GLU A 70 12.39 24.39 -22.94
N PHE A 71 11.08 24.62 -22.76
CA PHE A 71 10.19 25.19 -23.78
C PHE A 71 9.99 26.70 -23.66
N ALA A 72 10.43 27.29 -22.56
CA ALA A 72 10.29 28.73 -22.32
C ALA A 72 11.55 29.46 -22.82
N GLU A 73 11.44 30.15 -23.97
CA GLU A 73 12.54 30.91 -24.58
C GLU A 73 13.18 31.99 -23.66
N ALA A 74 12.48 32.37 -22.58
CA ALA A 74 12.90 33.36 -21.60
C ALA A 74 13.48 32.77 -20.30
N SER A 75 13.61 31.44 -20.18
CA SER A 75 14.19 30.83 -18.98
C SER A 75 15.70 31.04 -18.98
N GLY A 76 16.18 32.00 -18.16
CA GLY A 76 17.59 32.25 -18.02
C GLY A 76 18.34 31.02 -17.46
N ASP A 77 19.58 30.81 -17.88
CA ASP A 77 20.47 29.72 -17.44
C ASP A 77 20.55 29.56 -15.93
N ALA A 78 20.41 30.66 -15.16
CA ALA A 78 20.39 30.64 -13.71
C ALA A 78 19.22 29.85 -13.11
N ILE A 79 18.02 29.95 -13.70
CA ILE A 79 16.83 29.21 -13.24
C ILE A 79 16.97 27.74 -13.58
N ALA A 80 17.44 27.42 -14.78
CA ALA A 80 17.68 26.03 -15.19
C ALA A 80 18.73 25.35 -14.28
N HIS A 81 19.79 26.08 -13.92
CA HIS A 81 20.82 25.60 -13.01
C HIS A 81 20.28 25.36 -11.58
N ASP A 82 19.46 26.28 -11.05
CA ASP A 82 18.84 26.12 -9.72
C ASP A 82 17.94 24.89 -9.66
N ILE A 83 17.11 24.67 -10.68
CA ILE A 83 16.25 23.49 -10.79
C ILE A 83 17.09 22.21 -10.80
N GLU A 84 18.21 22.17 -11.52
CA GLU A 84 19.08 20.99 -11.60
C GLU A 84 19.74 20.70 -10.26
N VAL A 85 20.22 21.73 -9.56
CA VAL A 85 20.77 21.61 -8.20
C VAL A 85 19.71 21.03 -7.24
N ASN A 86 18.46 21.49 -7.30
CA ASN A 86 17.36 20.98 -6.49
C ASN A 86 17.07 19.51 -6.80
N ILE A 87 17.03 19.12 -8.07
CA ILE A 87 16.84 17.73 -8.50
C ILE A 87 17.92 16.84 -7.87
N HIS A 88 19.19 17.18 -7.99
CA HIS A 88 20.31 16.42 -7.43
C HIS A 88 20.25 16.33 -5.90
N GLN A 89 19.83 17.40 -5.22
CA GLN A 89 19.64 17.38 -3.76
C GLN A 89 18.52 16.44 -3.35
N LEU A 90 17.37 16.46 -4.05
CA LEU A 90 16.23 15.59 -3.80
C LEU A 90 16.58 14.12 -4.05
N GLU A 91 17.30 13.81 -5.12
CA GLU A 91 17.78 12.46 -5.43
C GLU A 91 18.70 11.91 -4.33
N ARG A 92 19.68 12.69 -3.87
CA ARG A 92 20.57 12.30 -2.75
C ARG A 92 19.81 12.08 -1.44
N ARG A 93 18.80 12.91 -1.15
CA ARG A 93 17.96 12.75 0.05
C ARG A 93 17.11 11.48 -0.04
N LEU A 94 16.55 11.21 -1.21
CA LEU A 94 15.73 10.05 -1.50
C LEU A 94 16.55 8.77 -1.36
N GLU A 95 17.76 8.73 -1.89
CA GLU A 95 18.68 7.59 -1.77
C GLU A 95 19.02 7.29 -0.30
N ARG A 96 19.38 8.30 0.49
CA ARG A 96 19.67 8.13 1.93
C ARG A 96 18.46 7.57 2.70
N CYS A 97 17.27 8.11 2.48
CA CYS A 97 16.05 7.61 3.14
C CYS A 97 15.73 6.17 2.71
N SER A 98 15.89 5.86 1.43
CA SER A 98 15.62 4.54 0.87
C SER A 98 16.57 3.47 1.42
N CYS A 99 17.86 3.77 1.54
CA CYS A 99 18.84 2.87 2.16
C CYS A 99 18.50 2.60 3.62
N ARG A 100 18.09 3.63 4.37
CA ARG A 100 17.70 3.49 5.79
C ARG A 100 16.48 2.59 5.95
N VAL A 101 15.43 2.78 5.14
CA VAL A 101 14.23 1.91 5.18
C VAL A 101 14.58 0.47 4.80
N CYS A 102 15.36 0.28 3.76
CA CYS A 102 15.78 -1.04 3.31
C CYS A 102 16.53 -1.78 4.41
N TYR A 103 17.54 -1.15 5.02
CA TYR A 103 18.32 -1.71 6.12
C TYR A 103 17.43 -2.06 7.33
N SER A 104 16.60 -1.12 7.79
CA SER A 104 15.72 -1.32 8.94
C SER A 104 14.69 -2.43 8.72
N CYS A 105 14.12 -2.52 7.52
CA CYS A 105 13.19 -3.60 7.18
C CYS A 105 13.87 -4.98 7.17
N MET A 106 15.12 -5.06 6.68
CA MET A 106 15.86 -6.33 6.60
C MET A 106 16.32 -6.84 7.97
N THR A 107 16.60 -5.94 8.90
CA THR A 107 17.09 -6.27 10.24
C THR A 107 15.98 -6.46 11.26
N HIS A 108 14.73 -6.13 10.91
CA HIS A 108 13.62 -6.14 11.85
C HIS A 108 13.24 -7.58 12.27
N PRO A 109 13.20 -7.90 13.59
CA PRO A 109 12.99 -9.27 14.09
C PRO A 109 11.62 -9.85 13.74
N ARG A 110 10.61 -9.02 13.49
CA ARG A 110 9.26 -9.46 13.08
C ARG A 110 9.17 -9.89 11.61
N TRP A 111 10.27 -9.78 10.85
CA TRP A 111 10.27 -10.19 9.46
C TRP A 111 10.91 -11.57 9.31
N PRO A 112 10.27 -12.52 8.57
CA PRO A 112 10.84 -13.86 8.36
C PRO A 112 12.21 -13.75 7.70
N ARG A 113 13.25 -14.28 8.37
CA ARG A 113 14.64 -14.26 7.86
C ARG A 113 14.82 -15.17 6.64
N SER A 114 13.91 -16.12 6.47
CA SER A 114 13.90 -17.13 5.43
C SER A 114 13.30 -16.68 4.10
N SER A 115 12.72 -15.45 3.98
CA SER A 115 12.10 -15.04 2.72
C SER A 115 13.14 -14.60 1.68
N PRO A 116 13.56 -15.50 0.76
CA PRO A 116 14.64 -15.22 -0.20
C PRO A 116 14.23 -14.26 -1.30
N THR A 117 12.95 -13.94 -1.42
CA THR A 117 12.39 -13.19 -2.55
C THR A 117 12.27 -11.69 -2.31
N TRP A 118 12.14 -11.28 -1.04
CA TRP A 118 11.95 -9.88 -0.63
C TRP A 118 13.17 -9.32 0.11
N SER A 119 14.08 -10.18 0.58
CA SER A 119 15.17 -9.86 1.49
C SER A 119 16.56 -9.81 0.87
N ARG A 120 16.74 -9.99 -0.44
CA ARG A 120 18.06 -9.84 -1.05
C ARG A 120 18.38 -8.39 -1.39
N PRO A 121 19.66 -7.96 -1.28
CA PRO A 121 20.11 -6.57 -1.43
C PRO A 121 19.89 -5.95 -2.83
N LYS A 122 19.32 -6.67 -3.77
CA LYS A 122 18.75 -6.16 -5.02
C LYS A 122 17.25 -5.85 -4.91
N ALA A 123 16.62 -6.11 -3.75
CA ALA A 123 15.29 -5.60 -3.46
C ALA A 123 15.42 -4.08 -3.31
N SER A 124 15.10 -3.36 -4.37
CA SER A 124 15.07 -1.90 -4.41
C SER A 124 14.23 -1.36 -3.24
N ALA A 125 14.44 -0.13 -2.85
CA ALA A 125 13.61 0.61 -1.90
C ALA A 125 12.11 0.40 -2.13
N VAL A 126 11.70 0.18 -3.39
CA VAL A 126 10.34 -0.18 -3.83
C VAL A 126 9.77 -1.40 -3.13
N SER A 127 10.58 -2.42 -2.79
CA SER A 127 10.12 -3.62 -2.08
C SER A 127 10.07 -3.42 -0.57
N ALA A 128 10.86 -2.52 -0.01
CA ALA A 128 10.87 -2.22 1.42
C ALA A 128 9.70 -1.33 1.86
N MET A 129 9.19 -0.48 0.97
CA MET A 129 8.09 0.44 1.27
C MET A 129 6.81 -0.25 1.77
N PRO A 130 6.26 -1.30 1.10
CA PRO A 130 5.08 -1.98 1.62
C PRO A 130 5.35 -2.68 2.96
N LEU A 131 6.58 -3.14 3.20
CA LEU A 131 6.95 -3.78 4.47
C LEU A 131 6.86 -2.80 5.63
N ALA A 132 7.35 -1.58 5.49
CA ALA A 132 7.27 -0.55 6.50
C ALA A 132 5.81 -0.24 6.91
N GLU A 133 4.90 -0.19 5.94
CA GLU A 133 3.47 0.03 6.21
C GLU A 133 2.77 -1.20 6.81
N ILE A 134 3.24 -2.41 6.49
CA ILE A 134 2.70 -3.66 7.02
C ILE A 134 3.16 -3.90 8.48
N LEU A 135 4.39 -3.53 8.84
CA LEU A 135 4.93 -3.71 10.18
C LEU A 135 4.14 -2.94 11.27
N VAL A 136 3.50 -1.85 10.90
CA VAL A 136 2.64 -1.05 11.79
C VAL A 136 1.29 -1.72 12.05
N LEU A 137 0.87 -2.68 11.20
CA LEU A 137 -0.41 -3.34 11.38
C LEU A 137 -0.39 -4.25 12.61
N PRO A 138 -1.44 -4.22 13.45
CA PRO A 138 -1.58 -5.14 14.58
C PRO A 138 -1.54 -6.60 14.15
N ASP A 139 -0.95 -7.45 14.98
CA ASP A 139 -0.77 -8.89 14.70
C ASP A 139 -2.07 -9.68 14.81
N ASP A 140 -3.06 -9.19 15.53
CA ASP A 140 -4.38 -9.80 15.74
C ASP A 140 -5.32 -9.65 14.54
N LEU A 141 -4.99 -8.77 13.58
CA LEU A 141 -5.81 -8.56 12.41
C LEU A 141 -5.81 -9.76 11.47
N ALA A 142 -7.00 -10.15 11.04
CA ALA A 142 -7.17 -11.16 10.00
C ALA A 142 -6.80 -10.63 8.60
N ALA A 143 -6.44 -11.54 7.67
CA ALA A 143 -6.06 -11.17 6.32
C ALA A 143 -7.09 -10.28 5.57
N PRO A 144 -8.42 -10.50 5.67
CA PRO A 144 -9.41 -9.59 5.09
C PRO A 144 -9.37 -8.18 5.67
N GLN A 145 -9.01 -8.04 6.95
CA GLN A 145 -8.89 -6.73 7.59
C GLN A 145 -7.68 -5.95 7.08
N TRP A 146 -6.56 -6.63 6.75
CA TRP A 146 -5.42 -6.02 6.07
C TRP A 146 -5.81 -5.48 4.69
N VAL A 147 -6.59 -6.25 3.93
CA VAL A 147 -7.10 -5.84 2.62
C VAL A 147 -8.01 -4.61 2.73
N ALA A 148 -8.89 -4.60 3.73
CA ALA A 148 -9.76 -3.46 4.02
C ALA A 148 -8.95 -2.24 4.49
N HIS A 149 -7.86 -2.46 5.26
CA HIS A 149 -6.95 -1.39 5.68
C HIS A 149 -6.21 -0.76 4.49
N ALA A 150 -5.79 -1.56 3.52
CA ALA A 150 -5.20 -1.08 2.28
C ALA A 150 -6.24 -0.43 1.33
N GLY A 151 -7.55 -0.57 1.62
CA GLY A 151 -8.64 -0.10 0.76
C GLY A 151 -8.70 -0.83 -0.58
N LEU A 152 -8.29 -2.11 -0.60
CA LEU A 152 -8.33 -3.00 -1.76
C LEU A 152 -9.58 -3.87 -1.77
N ASP A 153 -10.45 -3.75 -0.78
CA ASP A 153 -11.74 -4.44 -0.70
C ASP A 153 -12.71 -3.90 -1.77
N PRO A 154 -13.44 -4.78 -2.47
CA PRO A 154 -14.44 -4.35 -3.42
C PRO A 154 -15.65 -3.77 -2.68
N ARG A 155 -16.02 -2.54 -3.01
CA ARG A 155 -17.22 -1.90 -2.47
C ARG A 155 -18.37 -2.06 -3.44
N PRO A 156 -19.50 -2.70 -3.03
CA PRO A 156 -20.71 -2.70 -3.82
C PRO A 156 -21.24 -1.26 -3.92
N TYR A 157 -21.71 -0.91 -5.10
CA TYR A 157 -22.41 0.36 -5.34
C TYR A 157 -23.81 0.02 -5.85
N GLU A 158 -24.65 -0.33 -4.90
CA GLU A 158 -26.03 -0.76 -5.13
C GLU A 158 -26.94 0.14 -4.27
N SER A 159 -27.96 0.72 -4.88
CA SER A 159 -28.96 1.53 -4.19
C SER A 159 -30.32 1.18 -4.76
N GLY A 160 -31.18 0.55 -3.94
CA GLY A 160 -32.48 0.04 -4.36
C GLY A 160 -32.36 -1.03 -5.46
N THR A 161 -33.41 -1.18 -6.24
CA THR A 161 -33.49 -2.15 -7.34
C THR A 161 -32.94 -1.63 -8.68
N SER A 162 -32.75 -0.31 -8.82
CA SER A 162 -32.44 0.34 -10.12
C SER A 162 -30.98 0.74 -10.30
N VAL A 163 -30.20 0.86 -9.23
CA VAL A 163 -28.80 1.34 -9.34
C VAL A 163 -27.82 0.21 -9.10
N HIS A 164 -27.30 -0.38 -10.18
CA HIS A 164 -26.21 -1.35 -10.17
C HIS A 164 -25.01 -0.79 -10.93
N ARG A 165 -23.98 -0.31 -10.20
CA ARG A 165 -22.73 0.14 -10.83
C ARG A 165 -21.60 -0.88 -10.65
N PRO A 166 -20.62 -0.94 -11.58
CA PRO A 166 -19.47 -1.82 -11.45
C PRO A 166 -18.76 -1.61 -10.11
N ARG A 167 -18.47 -2.70 -9.41
CA ARG A 167 -17.78 -2.67 -8.11
C ARG A 167 -16.38 -2.06 -8.27
N ARG A 168 -16.08 -1.10 -7.42
CA ARG A 168 -14.75 -0.46 -7.32
C ARG A 168 -14.14 -0.78 -5.96
N ILE A 169 -12.82 -0.65 -5.85
CA ILE A 169 -12.14 -0.74 -4.55
C ILE A 169 -12.54 0.43 -3.66
N SER A 170 -12.57 0.19 -2.34
CA SER A 170 -13.06 1.19 -1.37
C SER A 170 -12.18 2.44 -1.32
N LYS A 171 -10.87 2.31 -1.57
CA LYS A 171 -9.84 3.34 -1.44
C LYS A 171 -9.81 4.02 -0.05
N VAL A 172 -10.50 3.44 0.92
CA VAL A 172 -10.56 3.94 2.30
C VAL A 172 -9.29 3.55 3.04
N ARG A 173 -8.85 4.39 3.98
CA ARG A 173 -7.70 4.17 4.87
C ARG A 173 -6.33 4.32 4.18
N ASN A 174 -5.39 3.36 4.37
CA ASN A 174 -3.98 3.54 4.06
C ASN A 174 -3.69 3.59 2.54
N ARG A 175 -3.56 4.81 2.00
CA ARG A 175 -3.20 5.02 0.60
C ARG A 175 -1.74 4.63 0.32
N HIS A 176 -0.85 4.78 1.32
CA HIS A 176 0.58 4.50 1.15
C HIS A 176 0.83 3.02 0.96
N LEU A 177 0.19 2.16 1.80
CA LEU A 177 0.24 0.72 1.62
C LEU A 177 -0.28 0.29 0.24
N ARG A 178 -1.39 0.87 -0.21
CA ARG A 178 -1.94 0.56 -1.54
C ARG A 178 -1.01 0.98 -2.67
N ALA A 179 -0.43 2.18 -2.60
CA ALA A 179 0.52 2.66 -3.60
C ALA A 179 1.80 1.81 -3.61
N ALA A 180 2.33 1.50 -2.43
CA ALA A 180 3.53 0.71 -2.25
C ALA A 180 3.40 -0.74 -2.78
N LEU A 181 2.19 -1.32 -2.77
CA LEU A 181 1.95 -2.67 -3.31
C LEU A 181 1.91 -2.73 -4.84
N TYR A 182 1.79 -1.61 -5.53
CA TYR A 182 1.60 -1.58 -6.99
C TYR A 182 2.84 -2.06 -7.74
N MET A 183 4.00 -1.47 -7.48
CA MET A 183 5.24 -1.84 -8.16
C MET A 183 5.68 -3.28 -7.85
N PRO A 184 5.66 -3.76 -6.60
CA PRO A 184 5.89 -5.17 -6.30
C PRO A 184 4.95 -6.13 -7.04
N ALA A 185 3.68 -5.75 -7.23
CA ALA A 185 2.74 -6.56 -8.01
C ALA A 185 3.15 -6.66 -9.48
N LEU A 186 3.58 -5.56 -10.09
CA LEU A 186 4.09 -5.55 -11.47
C LEU A 186 5.35 -6.41 -11.61
N MET A 187 6.31 -6.24 -10.70
CA MET A 187 7.54 -7.02 -10.69
C MET A 187 7.26 -8.52 -10.49
N ALA A 188 6.29 -8.85 -9.64
CA ALA A 188 5.90 -10.25 -9.42
C ALA A 188 5.27 -10.90 -10.67
N ILE A 189 4.53 -10.15 -11.49
CA ILE A 189 4.02 -10.63 -12.77
C ILE A 189 5.17 -10.99 -13.73
N GLN A 190 6.25 -10.21 -13.71
CA GLN A 190 7.39 -10.45 -14.60
C GLN A 190 8.26 -11.62 -14.14
N HIS A 191 8.51 -11.75 -12.83
CA HIS A 191 9.53 -12.65 -12.29
C HIS A 191 8.98 -13.92 -11.65
N LYS A 192 7.68 -14.02 -11.35
CA LYS A 192 7.08 -15.17 -10.68
C LYS A 192 6.06 -15.88 -11.55
N PRO A 193 6.33 -17.14 -11.97
CA PRO A 193 5.45 -17.85 -12.91
C PRO A 193 4.04 -18.05 -12.36
N HIS A 194 3.88 -18.39 -11.08
CA HIS A 194 2.58 -18.56 -10.45
C HIS A 194 1.75 -17.27 -10.41
N VAL A 195 2.41 -16.13 -10.21
CA VAL A 195 1.77 -14.82 -10.21
C VAL A 195 1.37 -14.41 -11.63
N LYS A 196 2.24 -14.64 -12.61
CA LYS A 196 1.96 -14.43 -14.03
C LYS A 196 0.78 -15.28 -14.50
N ALA A 197 0.73 -16.55 -14.12
CA ALA A 197 -0.37 -17.44 -14.46
C ALA A 197 -1.71 -16.96 -13.86
N PHE A 198 -1.70 -16.46 -12.62
CA PHE A 198 -2.89 -15.86 -12.02
C PHE A 198 -3.34 -14.60 -12.77
N TYR A 199 -2.42 -13.71 -13.13
CA TYR A 199 -2.73 -12.52 -13.94
C TYR A 199 -3.32 -12.90 -15.29
N ASN A 200 -2.67 -13.83 -16.01
CA ASN A 200 -3.11 -14.32 -17.31
C ASN A 200 -4.48 -15.02 -17.28
N LYS A 201 -4.89 -15.59 -16.14
CA LYS A 201 -6.24 -16.14 -15.95
C LYS A 201 -7.31 -15.03 -15.89
N LEU A 202 -6.97 -13.87 -15.35
CA LEU A 202 -7.96 -12.79 -15.14
C LEU A 202 -8.27 -12.00 -16.40
N ILE A 203 -7.33 -11.86 -17.31
CA ILE A 203 -7.52 -11.10 -18.56
C ILE A 203 -8.55 -11.76 -19.49
N PRO A 204 -8.45 -13.06 -19.84
CA PRO A 204 -9.48 -13.73 -20.65
C PRO A 204 -10.84 -13.80 -19.95
N ALA A 205 -10.87 -13.75 -18.62
CA ALA A 205 -12.12 -13.65 -17.82
C ALA A 205 -12.76 -12.25 -17.85
N GLY A 206 -12.35 -11.38 -18.80
CA GLY A 206 -12.94 -10.05 -19.03
C GLY A 206 -12.50 -8.96 -18.05
N LYS A 207 -11.45 -9.17 -17.25
CA LYS A 207 -10.90 -8.14 -16.38
C LYS A 207 -9.98 -7.20 -17.14
N LYS A 208 -10.17 -5.89 -16.96
CA LYS A 208 -9.22 -4.89 -17.48
C LYS A 208 -7.85 -5.06 -16.80
N PRO A 209 -6.72 -4.76 -17.47
CA PRO A 209 -5.37 -4.93 -16.91
C PRO A 209 -5.20 -4.34 -15.51
N MET A 210 -5.68 -3.13 -15.29
CA MET A 210 -5.61 -2.48 -13.97
C MET A 210 -6.44 -3.22 -12.90
N GLN A 211 -7.59 -3.79 -13.26
CA GLN A 211 -8.40 -4.59 -12.33
C GLN A 211 -7.69 -5.90 -11.96
N ALA A 212 -7.01 -6.52 -12.91
CA ALA A 212 -6.22 -7.73 -12.69
C ALA A 212 -5.02 -7.43 -11.75
N ILE A 213 -4.32 -6.30 -11.94
CA ILE A 213 -3.24 -5.85 -11.05
C ILE A 213 -3.76 -5.62 -9.63
N VAL A 214 -4.89 -4.94 -9.47
CA VAL A 214 -5.49 -4.69 -8.14
C VAL A 214 -5.92 -6.00 -7.46
N ALA A 215 -6.49 -6.95 -8.21
CA ALA A 215 -6.80 -8.27 -7.69
C ALA A 215 -5.55 -9.03 -7.25
N LEU A 216 -4.46 -8.87 -7.99
CA LEU A 216 -3.15 -9.42 -7.63
C LEU A 216 -2.59 -8.78 -6.37
N MET A 217 -2.62 -7.44 -6.25
CA MET A 217 -2.19 -6.72 -5.03
C MET A 217 -2.92 -7.25 -3.79
N ARG A 218 -4.23 -7.43 -3.90
CA ARG A 218 -5.04 -8.02 -2.82
C ARG A 218 -4.55 -9.43 -2.46
N LYS A 219 -4.30 -10.27 -3.45
CA LYS A 219 -3.86 -11.66 -3.24
C LYS A 219 -2.44 -11.71 -2.69
N LEU A 220 -1.54 -10.82 -3.12
CA LEU A 220 -0.21 -10.67 -2.53
C LEU A 220 -0.28 -10.27 -1.05
N LEU A 221 -1.17 -9.37 -0.69
CA LEU A 221 -1.35 -8.96 0.71
C LEU A 221 -1.82 -10.13 1.59
N HIS A 222 -2.72 -11.00 1.08
CA HIS A 222 -3.08 -12.23 1.76
C HIS A 222 -1.88 -13.18 1.92
N ALA A 223 -1.07 -13.33 0.87
CA ALA A 223 0.13 -14.17 0.94
C ALA A 223 1.14 -13.66 1.97
N ILE A 224 1.39 -12.35 2.01
CA ILE A 224 2.27 -11.70 2.99
C ILE A 224 1.73 -11.92 4.42
N TRP A 225 0.42 -11.82 4.61
CA TRP A 225 -0.20 -12.08 5.91
C TRP A 225 0.05 -13.53 6.37
N VAL A 226 -0.13 -14.52 5.48
CA VAL A 226 0.13 -15.94 5.78
C VAL A 226 1.61 -16.16 6.12
N MET A 227 2.51 -15.60 5.32
CA MET A 227 3.96 -15.69 5.56
C MET A 227 4.33 -15.14 6.95
N ARG A 228 3.79 -13.95 7.32
CA ARG A 228 4.05 -13.34 8.62
C ARG A 228 3.47 -14.13 9.78
N LYS A 229 2.22 -14.61 9.64
CA LYS A 229 1.51 -15.31 10.74
C LYS A 229 2.08 -16.69 11.03
N HIS A 230 2.56 -17.38 10.01
CA HIS A 230 3.03 -18.76 10.12
C HIS A 230 4.56 -18.91 9.99
N ASP A 231 5.26 -17.78 9.90
CA ASP A 231 6.72 -17.73 9.66
C ASP A 231 7.17 -18.65 8.52
N GLN A 232 6.46 -18.61 7.40
CA GLN A 232 6.68 -19.45 6.23
C GLN A 232 7.12 -18.64 5.03
N ASP A 233 7.92 -19.24 4.18
CA ASP A 233 8.31 -18.67 2.90
C ASP A 233 7.14 -18.60 1.90
N PHE A 234 7.30 -17.78 0.87
CA PHE A 234 6.33 -17.68 -0.21
C PHE A 234 6.25 -18.98 -1.00
N ASP A 235 5.09 -19.64 -0.93
CA ASP A 235 4.76 -20.82 -1.73
C ASP A 235 3.91 -20.43 -2.95
N GLY A 236 4.52 -20.51 -4.12
CA GLY A 236 3.85 -20.22 -5.39
C GLY A 236 2.68 -21.16 -5.68
N ASN A 237 2.76 -22.44 -5.26
CA ASN A 237 1.68 -23.40 -5.47
C ASN A 237 0.45 -23.10 -4.60
N LYS A 238 0.68 -22.65 -3.35
CA LYS A 238 -0.41 -22.13 -2.49
C LYS A 238 -0.98 -20.82 -3.02
N PHE A 239 -0.14 -19.99 -3.65
CA PHE A 239 -0.59 -18.76 -4.28
C PHE A 239 -1.48 -19.03 -5.49
N PHE A 240 -1.00 -19.82 -6.46
CA PHE A 240 -1.77 -20.22 -7.64
C PHE A 240 -1.16 -21.47 -8.27
N LYS A 241 -1.96 -22.53 -8.39
CA LYS A 241 -1.52 -23.77 -9.05
C LYS A 241 -1.34 -23.55 -10.54
N LEU A 242 -0.16 -23.86 -11.06
CA LEU A 242 0.08 -23.88 -12.50
C LEU A 242 -0.69 -25.05 -13.10
N ALA A 243 -1.36 -24.83 -14.22
CA ALA A 243 -1.92 -25.93 -15.01
C ALA A 243 -0.74 -26.82 -15.45
N LYS A 244 -0.82 -28.13 -15.19
CA LYS A 244 0.15 -29.09 -15.75
C LYS A 244 0.07 -28.92 -17.26
N LYS A 245 1.21 -28.59 -17.92
CA LYS A 245 1.32 -28.76 -19.35
C LYS A 245 1.10 -30.26 -19.62
N THR A 246 -0.06 -30.62 -20.14
CA THR A 246 -0.21 -31.90 -20.85
C THR A 246 0.72 -31.82 -22.02
N ALA A 247 1.74 -32.68 -21.99
CA ALA A 247 2.67 -32.90 -23.10
C ALA A 247 1.91 -33.46 -24.26
#